data_c074dfa3a96546d004d91070b4b85297
#
_entry.id   c074dfa3a96546d004d91070b4b85297
#
_cell.length_a   1.000
_cell.length_b   1.000
_cell.length_c   1.000
_cell.angle_alpha   90.00
_cell.angle_beta   90.00
_cell.angle_gamma   90.00
#
_symmetry.space_group_name_H-M   'P 1'
#
loop_
_entity.id
_entity.type
_entity.pdbx_description
1 polymer ?
#
loop_
_entity_poly.entity_id
_entity_poly.type
_entity_poly.pdbx_seq_one_letter_code
_entity_poly.pdbx_strand_id
1 'polypeptide(L)'
;MTVMDVAQLREAAENSNAWPFEEARKIVARLKRKPKNEVIFETGYGPSGLPHIGTFGEVARTTMVRHAFRVLTDDKVKTRLIAFSDDMDGLRKVPDNVPNKEMLNLYVEEEDADEMITRNPTPLTSTPDPFGTYESFGAHNNSRLRAFLDQFGFEYEFKSATETYRSGAFDSTLVACLQKLRQVKAIMDTSLRERRQRTYCPFLPIVKRYDEKIGRERLQVLHHLKIVEAFPDKGTALFQELTTSAEPIGDPFEHPVTGGHCKLQWKPDWAMRWVALGVDYEMAGKDLIDSVKLSGEICRALGGSPPEGFNYELFLDEKGQKISKSKGNGLTIEEWLRYASPESLSLFMYREPKAAKRLYFDVIPRNVDEYQQFLEAYDRQDVKQRLSNPVWHIHSGAPPKADMPIPFSMLLTLVSSSNAENPETLWGFIGRYRPGVTPQTHPKLNALVEYAIHYYRDFVLPEKKFRRPTEVERKALADLRDALGQLPAGASAEEVQNVVYEVGRREPFLDQKKAKDGKPGVALEWFNMLYQVLLGQEKGPRFGSFVALYGLKNTLEMIDGALARSA
;
A
#
# COMPACT_ATOMS: atom_id res chain seq x y z
N MET A 1 32.71 -5.64 -1.87
CA MET A 1 31.75 -5.17 -2.90
C MET A 1 32.53 -4.36 -3.90
N THR A 2 32.57 -4.77 -5.16
CA THR A 2 33.12 -3.93 -6.24
C THR A 2 32.22 -2.71 -6.32
N VAL A 3 32.76 -1.51 -6.10
CA VAL A 3 32.07 -0.25 -6.32
C VAL A 3 31.69 -0.24 -7.80
N MET A 4 30.40 -0.29 -8.10
CA MET A 4 29.92 -0.16 -9.49
C MET A 4 30.37 1.20 -10.01
N ASP A 5 31.02 1.20 -11.18
CA ASP A 5 31.32 2.45 -11.88
C ASP A 5 30.00 3.18 -12.18
N VAL A 6 29.92 4.44 -11.79
CA VAL A 6 28.71 5.30 -11.96
C VAL A 6 28.29 5.34 -13.43
N ALA A 7 29.25 5.36 -14.35
CA ALA A 7 28.97 5.40 -15.79
C ALA A 7 28.31 4.09 -16.27
N GLN A 8 28.80 2.94 -15.83
CA GLN A 8 28.21 1.63 -16.15
C GLN A 8 26.81 1.47 -15.56
N LEU A 9 26.61 1.94 -14.31
CA LEU A 9 25.31 1.93 -13.67
C LEU A 9 24.28 2.75 -14.45
N ARG A 10 24.67 3.97 -14.86
CA ARG A 10 23.81 4.86 -15.66
C ARG A 10 23.46 4.25 -17.01
N GLU A 11 24.46 3.74 -17.75
CA GLU A 11 24.24 3.09 -19.05
C GLU A 11 23.26 1.91 -18.93
N ALA A 12 23.44 1.07 -17.92
CA ALA A 12 22.52 -0.04 -17.65
C ALA A 12 21.12 0.46 -17.27
N ALA A 13 21.00 1.55 -16.52
CA ALA A 13 19.73 2.18 -16.12
C ALA A 13 18.98 2.80 -17.30
N GLU A 14 19.69 3.41 -18.25
CA GLU A 14 19.12 3.98 -19.49
C GLU A 14 18.41 2.89 -20.32
N ASN A 15 18.89 1.65 -20.26
CA ASN A 15 18.37 0.50 -20.99
C ASN A 15 17.51 -0.46 -20.16
N SER A 16 17.28 -0.16 -18.89
CA SER A 16 16.49 -1.03 -18.00
C SER A 16 14.99 -0.97 -18.34
N ASN A 17 14.34 -2.15 -18.38
CA ASN A 17 12.89 -2.28 -18.52
C ASN A 17 12.16 -2.30 -17.17
N ALA A 18 12.85 -2.10 -16.04
CA ALA A 18 12.17 -1.96 -14.76
C ALA A 18 11.34 -0.67 -14.77
N TRP A 19 10.06 -0.77 -14.39
CA TRP A 19 9.10 0.32 -14.52
C TRP A 19 9.53 1.63 -13.81
N PRO A 20 10.28 1.63 -12.69
CA PRO A 20 10.74 2.91 -12.11
C PRO A 20 11.69 3.66 -13.04
N PHE A 21 12.53 2.96 -13.81
CA PHE A 21 13.38 3.59 -14.81
C PHE A 21 12.59 4.07 -16.05
N GLU A 22 11.56 3.33 -16.46
CA GLU A 22 10.67 3.77 -17.54
C GLU A 22 10.00 5.11 -17.17
N GLU A 23 9.50 5.23 -15.94
CA GLU A 23 8.89 6.47 -15.46
C GLU A 23 9.93 7.58 -15.30
N ALA A 24 11.10 7.29 -14.74
CA ALA A 24 12.17 8.25 -14.58
C ALA A 24 12.67 8.83 -15.93
N ARG A 25 12.71 8.02 -17.00
CA ARG A 25 13.06 8.52 -18.34
C ARG A 25 12.07 9.55 -18.87
N LYS A 26 10.78 9.48 -18.52
CA LYS A 26 9.80 10.52 -18.89
C LYS A 26 10.18 11.86 -18.27
N ILE A 27 10.60 11.84 -16.99
CA ILE A 27 11.04 13.06 -16.28
C ILE A 27 12.33 13.61 -16.89
N VAL A 28 13.29 12.76 -17.24
CA VAL A 28 14.51 13.17 -17.97
C VAL A 28 14.15 13.82 -19.30
N ALA A 29 13.22 13.23 -20.07
CA ALA A 29 12.74 13.82 -21.33
C ALA A 29 12.01 15.16 -21.11
N ARG A 30 11.24 15.28 -20.01
CA ARG A 30 10.61 16.54 -19.61
C ARG A 30 11.65 17.62 -19.32
N LEU A 31 12.72 17.32 -18.58
CA LEU A 31 13.79 18.26 -18.27
C LEU A 31 14.56 18.72 -19.52
N LYS A 32 14.73 17.86 -20.53
CA LYS A 32 15.33 18.27 -21.81
C LYS A 32 14.47 19.32 -22.53
N ARG A 33 13.15 19.26 -22.40
CA ARG A 33 12.19 20.22 -22.98
C ARG A 33 12.05 21.49 -22.13
N LYS A 34 12.13 21.36 -20.81
CA LYS A 34 11.98 22.45 -19.82
C LYS A 34 13.06 22.29 -18.73
N PRO A 35 14.25 22.82 -18.93
CA PRO A 35 15.35 22.70 -17.96
C PRO A 35 14.98 23.32 -16.61
N LYS A 36 15.27 22.58 -15.54
CA LYS A 36 15.09 22.98 -14.13
C LYS A 36 16.27 22.46 -13.31
N ASN A 37 16.60 23.15 -12.23
CA ASN A 37 17.65 22.74 -11.31
C ASN A 37 17.14 21.78 -10.23
N GLU A 38 15.81 21.66 -10.09
CA GLU A 38 15.14 20.83 -9.12
C GLU A 38 13.90 20.18 -9.73
N VAL A 39 13.67 18.91 -9.41
CA VAL A 39 12.48 18.14 -9.81
C VAL A 39 11.61 17.86 -8.60
N ILE A 40 10.33 18.19 -8.71
CA ILE A 40 9.33 18.02 -7.66
C ILE A 40 8.50 16.77 -7.96
N PHE A 41 8.55 15.82 -7.04
CA PHE A 41 7.66 14.67 -6.96
C PHE A 41 6.56 14.98 -5.95
N GLU A 42 5.32 14.60 -6.21
CA GLU A 42 4.21 14.81 -5.30
C GLU A 42 3.43 13.51 -5.09
N THR A 43 2.89 13.36 -3.89
CA THR A 43 1.87 12.37 -3.54
C THR A 43 0.76 13.05 -2.78
N GLY A 44 -0.51 12.78 -3.13
CA GLY A 44 -1.67 13.38 -2.50
C GLY A 44 -2.28 12.49 -1.42
N TYR A 45 -2.72 13.09 -0.33
CA TYR A 45 -3.39 12.41 0.76
C TYR A 45 -4.62 13.17 1.23
N GLY A 46 -5.81 12.54 1.14
CA GLY A 46 -7.04 13.08 1.73
C GLY A 46 -7.20 12.61 3.18
N PRO A 47 -7.00 13.47 4.20
CA PRO A 47 -7.02 13.10 5.61
C PRO A 47 -8.44 13.00 6.20
N SER A 48 -9.40 12.58 5.41
CA SER A 48 -10.77 12.28 5.85
C SER A 48 -10.92 10.92 6.54
N GLY A 49 -9.82 10.21 6.78
CA GLY A 49 -9.72 8.93 7.46
C GLY A 49 -8.25 8.57 7.70
N LEU A 50 -8.01 7.48 8.45
CA LEU A 50 -6.66 7.01 8.76
C LEU A 50 -5.88 6.65 7.47
N PRO A 51 -4.53 6.82 7.46
CA PRO A 51 -3.69 6.35 6.38
C PRO A 51 -3.89 4.85 6.14
N HIS A 52 -3.84 4.43 4.91
CA HIS A 52 -4.02 3.03 4.54
C HIS A 52 -2.91 2.55 3.60
N ILE A 53 -2.91 1.27 3.31
CA ILE A 53 -1.90 0.60 2.49
C ILE A 53 -1.77 1.20 1.08
N GLY A 54 -2.85 1.79 0.52
CA GLY A 54 -2.80 2.53 -0.75
C GLY A 54 -1.95 3.80 -0.66
N THR A 55 -2.04 4.54 0.45
CA THR A 55 -1.21 5.72 0.73
C THR A 55 0.26 5.34 0.77
N PHE A 56 0.60 4.25 1.46
CA PHE A 56 1.95 3.70 1.45
C PHE A 56 2.42 3.37 0.02
N GLY A 57 1.57 2.68 -0.74
CA GLY A 57 1.90 2.24 -2.10
C GLY A 57 2.26 3.40 -3.02
N GLU A 58 1.61 4.54 -2.87
CA GLU A 58 1.88 5.74 -3.66
C GLU A 58 3.24 6.36 -3.31
N VAL A 59 3.51 6.58 -2.01
CA VAL A 59 4.79 7.13 -1.55
C VAL A 59 5.95 6.18 -1.87
N ALA A 60 5.80 4.89 -1.62
CA ALA A 60 6.84 3.89 -1.89
C ALA A 60 7.20 3.84 -3.40
N ARG A 61 6.20 3.80 -4.27
CA ARG A 61 6.41 3.78 -5.72
C ARG A 61 7.04 5.08 -6.22
N THR A 62 6.57 6.23 -5.72
CA THR A 62 7.14 7.54 -6.10
C THR A 62 8.59 7.67 -5.64
N THR A 63 8.93 7.14 -4.45
CA THR A 63 10.31 7.07 -3.96
C THR A 63 11.19 6.21 -4.87
N MET A 64 10.69 5.08 -5.38
CA MET A 64 11.44 4.24 -6.33
C MET A 64 11.69 4.96 -7.66
N VAL A 65 10.71 5.70 -8.17
CA VAL A 65 10.89 6.52 -9.40
C VAL A 65 11.88 7.66 -9.16
N ARG A 66 11.77 8.34 -8.02
CA ARG A 66 12.70 9.40 -7.61
C ARG A 66 14.14 8.87 -7.54
N HIS A 67 14.34 7.69 -6.95
CA HIS A 67 15.67 7.08 -6.90
C HIS A 67 16.19 6.71 -8.31
N ALA A 68 15.35 6.09 -9.14
CA ALA A 68 15.70 5.77 -10.53
C ALA A 68 16.09 7.04 -11.33
N PHE A 69 15.38 8.15 -11.11
CA PHE A 69 15.70 9.45 -11.72
C PHE A 69 17.07 9.99 -11.26
N ARG A 70 17.38 9.91 -9.97
CA ARG A 70 18.68 10.32 -9.42
C ARG A 70 19.83 9.54 -10.06
N VAL A 71 19.65 8.23 -10.26
CA VAL A 71 20.63 7.37 -10.95
C VAL A 71 20.82 7.81 -12.41
N LEU A 72 19.73 8.06 -13.16
CA LEU A 72 19.79 8.49 -14.57
C LEU A 72 20.43 9.87 -14.74
N THR A 73 20.44 10.68 -13.69
CA THR A 73 20.99 12.06 -13.72
C THR A 73 22.31 12.20 -12.95
N ASP A 74 22.92 11.08 -12.53
CA ASP A 74 24.13 11.06 -11.68
C ASP A 74 23.96 11.94 -10.41
N ASP A 75 22.74 12.02 -9.89
CA ASP A 75 22.36 12.89 -8.75
C ASP A 75 22.66 14.40 -8.93
N LYS A 76 22.84 14.84 -10.18
CA LYS A 76 23.16 16.25 -10.51
C LYS A 76 21.97 17.19 -10.43
N VAL A 77 20.76 16.65 -10.44
CA VAL A 77 19.51 17.40 -10.34
C VAL A 77 18.90 17.19 -8.97
N LYS A 78 18.64 18.26 -8.23
CA LYS A 78 17.97 18.17 -6.93
C LYS A 78 16.58 17.58 -7.08
N THR A 79 16.16 16.81 -6.08
CA THR A 79 14.81 16.24 -6.04
C THR A 79 14.16 16.48 -4.70
N ARG A 80 12.87 16.79 -4.69
CA ARG A 80 12.03 16.79 -3.48
C ARG A 80 10.82 15.91 -3.70
N LEU A 81 10.40 15.20 -2.67
CA LEU A 81 9.13 14.50 -2.61
C LEU A 81 8.21 15.23 -1.66
N ILE A 82 7.11 15.77 -2.16
CA ILE A 82 6.08 16.41 -1.35
C ILE A 82 5.00 15.38 -1.02
N ALA A 83 4.76 15.17 0.28
CA ALA A 83 3.57 14.49 0.78
C ALA A 83 2.53 15.57 1.10
N PHE A 84 1.58 15.79 0.19
CA PHE A 84 0.60 16.85 0.29
C PHE A 84 -0.70 16.33 0.95
N SER A 85 -1.12 16.97 2.02
CA SER A 85 -2.37 16.65 2.72
C SER A 85 -3.46 17.64 2.35
N ASP A 86 -4.58 17.15 1.81
CA ASP A 86 -5.79 17.91 1.50
C ASP A 86 -6.63 18.21 2.75
N ASP A 87 -5.99 18.64 3.84
CA ASP A 87 -6.59 18.85 5.16
C ASP A 87 -7.55 20.06 5.26
N MET A 88 -7.58 20.89 4.22
CA MET A 88 -8.53 21.99 4.06
C MET A 88 -9.88 21.53 3.48
N ASP A 89 -9.99 20.29 3.04
CA ASP A 89 -11.25 19.73 2.54
C ASP A 89 -12.29 19.66 3.64
N GLY A 90 -13.55 19.85 3.24
CA GLY A 90 -14.69 19.65 4.13
C GLY A 90 -14.95 18.18 4.43
N LEU A 91 -15.34 17.86 5.66
CA LEU A 91 -15.73 16.51 6.05
C LEU A 91 -17.05 16.11 5.39
N ARG A 92 -17.02 15.30 4.33
CA ARG A 92 -18.21 14.88 3.58
C ARG A 92 -18.90 13.64 4.14
N LYS A 93 -18.14 12.76 4.80
CA LYS A 93 -18.63 11.51 5.36
C LYS A 93 -17.78 11.12 6.56
N VAL A 94 -18.44 10.60 7.62
CA VAL A 94 -17.73 10.02 8.78
C VAL A 94 -17.16 8.65 8.41
N PRO A 95 -15.86 8.39 8.66
CA PRO A 95 -15.27 7.07 8.47
C PRO A 95 -15.84 6.04 9.43
N ASP A 96 -15.92 4.77 9.00
CA ASP A 96 -16.46 3.70 9.82
C ASP A 96 -15.53 3.24 10.95
N ASN A 97 -14.23 3.51 10.82
CA ASN A 97 -13.17 3.06 11.72
C ASN A 97 -12.67 4.13 12.71
N VAL A 98 -13.50 5.10 13.08
CA VAL A 98 -13.17 6.12 14.08
C VAL A 98 -14.09 5.99 15.30
N PRO A 99 -13.62 6.35 16.52
CA PRO A 99 -14.48 6.43 17.70
C PRO A 99 -15.39 7.67 17.65
N ASN A 100 -16.36 7.76 18.56
CA ASN A 100 -17.21 8.95 18.76
C ASN A 100 -17.82 9.51 17.45
N LYS A 101 -18.32 8.64 16.59
CA LYS A 101 -18.86 9.01 15.25
C LYS A 101 -19.96 10.04 15.32
N GLU A 102 -20.80 9.99 16.36
CA GLU A 102 -21.92 10.92 16.57
C GLU A 102 -21.45 12.38 16.63
N MET A 103 -20.28 12.61 17.23
CA MET A 103 -19.68 13.94 17.28
C MET A 103 -19.33 14.43 15.88
N LEU A 104 -18.77 13.58 15.02
CA LEU A 104 -18.39 13.95 13.65
C LEU A 104 -19.59 14.18 12.73
N ASN A 105 -20.72 13.50 12.97
CA ASN A 105 -21.95 13.69 12.18
C ASN A 105 -22.46 15.14 12.21
N LEU A 106 -22.10 15.89 13.24
CA LEU A 106 -22.44 17.31 13.34
C LEU A 106 -21.64 18.20 12.37
N TYR A 107 -20.58 17.69 11.74
CA TYR A 107 -19.65 18.48 10.91
C TYR A 107 -19.62 18.04 9.44
N VAL A 108 -20.35 16.99 9.07
CA VAL A 108 -20.44 16.51 7.69
C VAL A 108 -21.37 17.37 6.84
N GLU A 109 -21.22 17.25 5.53
CA GLU A 109 -22.18 17.75 4.55
C GLU A 109 -23.53 17.02 4.67
N GLU A 110 -24.61 17.74 4.67
CA GLU A 110 -25.98 17.21 4.75
C GLU A 110 -26.86 17.97 3.76
N GLU A 111 -27.54 17.25 2.88
CA GLU A 111 -28.53 17.84 1.98
C GLU A 111 -29.91 17.72 2.63
N ASP A 112 -30.59 18.87 2.78
CA ASP A 112 -32.00 18.89 3.08
C ASP A 112 -32.79 18.75 1.76
N ALA A 113 -33.42 17.59 1.59
CA ALA A 113 -34.14 17.30 0.35
C ALA A 113 -35.42 18.13 0.17
N ASP A 114 -36.07 18.55 1.25
CA ASP A 114 -37.32 19.32 1.22
C ASP A 114 -37.04 20.80 0.97
N GLU A 115 -36.01 21.35 1.60
CA GLU A 115 -35.62 22.76 1.45
C GLU A 115 -34.63 22.99 0.30
N MET A 116 -34.09 21.94 -0.30
CA MET A 116 -33.05 22.01 -1.34
C MET A 116 -31.79 22.80 -0.92
N ILE A 117 -31.52 22.85 0.37
CA ILE A 117 -30.39 23.56 0.97
C ILE A 117 -29.35 22.52 1.40
N THR A 118 -28.08 22.86 1.24
CA THR A 118 -26.96 22.03 1.72
C THR A 118 -26.41 22.61 3.01
N ARG A 119 -26.43 21.82 4.08
CA ARG A 119 -25.65 22.11 5.27
C ARG A 119 -24.20 21.85 4.95
N ASN A 120 -23.40 22.91 4.83
CA ASN A 120 -22.04 22.84 4.33
C ASN A 120 -21.09 22.15 5.35
N PRO A 121 -20.09 21.37 4.88
CA PRO A 121 -19.15 20.68 5.74
C PRO A 121 -18.16 21.66 6.40
N THR A 122 -17.56 21.22 7.50
CA THR A 122 -16.44 21.93 8.14
C THR A 122 -15.10 21.42 7.59
N PRO A 123 -14.11 22.31 7.36
CA PRO A 123 -12.74 21.88 7.03
C PRO A 123 -12.20 20.88 8.04
N LEU A 124 -11.47 19.87 7.58
CA LEU A 124 -10.91 18.82 8.46
C LEU A 124 -10.03 19.39 9.58
N THR A 125 -9.30 20.48 9.31
CA THR A 125 -8.48 21.21 10.31
C THR A 125 -9.30 22.01 11.32
N SER A 126 -10.62 22.11 11.15
CA SER A 126 -11.56 22.75 12.07
C SER A 126 -12.64 21.79 12.59
N THR A 127 -12.59 20.52 12.17
CA THR A 127 -13.43 19.44 12.67
C THR A 127 -12.80 18.88 13.94
N PRO A 128 -13.53 18.73 15.06
CA PRO A 128 -12.98 18.15 16.29
C PRO A 128 -12.39 16.76 16.10
N ASP A 129 -11.33 16.44 16.83
CA ASP A 129 -10.70 15.12 16.81
C ASP A 129 -11.55 14.10 17.60
N PRO A 130 -12.11 13.05 16.94
CA PRO A 130 -12.91 12.03 17.63
C PRO A 130 -12.10 11.16 18.60
N PHE A 131 -10.76 11.18 18.50
CA PHE A 131 -9.86 10.47 19.41
C PHE A 131 -9.48 11.31 20.62
N GLY A 132 -9.71 12.64 20.59
CA GLY A 132 -9.39 13.56 21.66
C GLY A 132 -7.89 13.77 21.93
N THR A 133 -7.04 13.49 20.95
CA THR A 133 -5.56 13.54 21.09
C THR A 133 -4.93 14.74 20.40
N TYR A 134 -5.62 15.31 19.41
CA TYR A 134 -5.16 16.46 18.65
C TYR A 134 -6.21 17.57 18.62
N GLU A 135 -5.82 18.75 18.17
CA GLU A 135 -6.67 19.93 18.07
C GLU A 135 -7.81 19.78 17.03
N SER A 136 -7.61 18.90 16.02
CA SER A 136 -8.58 18.64 14.99
C SER A 136 -8.43 17.24 14.37
N PHE A 137 -9.46 16.78 13.70
CA PHE A 137 -9.42 15.52 12.97
C PHE A 137 -8.40 15.54 11.83
N GLY A 138 -8.24 16.69 11.15
CA GLY A 138 -7.16 16.89 10.17
C GLY A 138 -5.77 16.77 10.78
N ALA A 139 -5.53 17.41 11.93
CA ALA A 139 -4.26 17.32 12.65
C ALA A 139 -3.95 15.90 13.11
N HIS A 140 -4.95 15.16 13.63
CA HIS A 140 -4.82 13.75 14.00
C HIS A 140 -4.35 12.91 12.81
N ASN A 141 -5.06 12.96 11.69
CA ASN A 141 -4.74 12.16 10.52
C ASN A 141 -3.40 12.56 9.87
N ASN A 142 -3.06 13.86 9.86
CA ASN A 142 -1.75 14.34 9.41
C ASN A 142 -0.61 13.79 10.29
N SER A 143 -0.78 13.77 11.60
CA SER A 143 0.19 13.19 12.54
C SER A 143 0.37 11.68 12.29
N ARG A 144 -0.73 10.96 12.08
CA ARG A 144 -0.68 9.52 11.75
C ARG A 144 0.03 9.26 10.42
N LEU A 145 -0.23 10.09 9.39
CA LEU A 145 0.47 9.98 8.10
C LEU A 145 1.98 10.20 8.27
N ARG A 146 2.38 11.25 8.97
CA ARG A 146 3.81 11.56 9.19
C ARG A 146 4.51 10.45 9.97
N ALA A 147 3.96 10.04 11.11
CA ALA A 147 4.50 8.95 11.91
C ALA A 147 4.68 7.66 11.10
N PHE A 148 3.72 7.38 10.24
CA PHE A 148 3.76 6.26 9.32
C PHE A 148 4.88 6.40 8.27
N LEU A 149 4.99 7.54 7.59
CA LEU A 149 6.05 7.76 6.59
C LEU A 149 7.45 7.74 7.22
N ASP A 150 7.59 8.29 8.44
CA ASP A 150 8.83 8.29 9.21
C ASP A 150 9.24 6.87 9.62
N GLN A 151 8.28 6.02 10.02
CA GLN A 151 8.53 4.62 10.38
C GLN A 151 9.13 3.81 9.21
N PHE A 152 8.74 4.13 7.98
CA PHE A 152 9.32 3.51 6.78
C PHE A 152 10.60 4.18 6.28
N GLY A 153 11.04 5.26 6.93
CA GLY A 153 12.26 5.98 6.58
C GLY A 153 12.19 6.71 5.24
N PHE A 154 11.00 7.13 4.80
CA PHE A 154 10.86 7.93 3.59
C PHE A 154 11.44 9.33 3.78
N GLU A 155 12.15 9.82 2.78
CA GLU A 155 12.62 11.21 2.70
C GLU A 155 11.56 12.03 1.96
N TYR A 156 10.83 12.86 2.69
CA TYR A 156 9.73 13.67 2.15
C TYR A 156 9.64 15.04 2.84
N GLU A 157 8.96 15.98 2.18
CA GLU A 157 8.51 17.24 2.75
C GLU A 157 6.99 17.18 2.94
N PHE A 158 6.51 17.27 4.18
CA PHE A 158 5.08 17.33 4.44
C PHE A 158 4.55 18.74 4.14
N LYS A 159 3.41 18.82 3.41
CA LYS A 159 2.67 20.05 3.20
C LYS A 159 1.19 19.90 3.55
N SER A 160 0.71 20.79 4.41
CA SER A 160 -0.72 20.98 4.70
C SER A 160 -1.33 21.90 3.66
N ALA A 161 -2.47 21.54 3.09
CA ALA A 161 -3.25 22.44 2.23
C ALA A 161 -3.64 23.71 3.00
N THR A 162 -4.16 23.55 4.22
CA THR A 162 -4.58 24.69 5.07
C THR A 162 -3.43 25.69 5.29
N GLU A 163 -2.24 25.21 5.65
CA GLU A 163 -1.07 26.07 5.86
C GLU A 163 -0.60 26.70 4.55
N THR A 164 -0.57 25.94 3.46
CA THR A 164 -0.10 26.43 2.15
C THR A 164 -1.04 27.50 1.60
N TYR A 165 -2.35 27.34 1.72
CA TYR A 165 -3.32 28.36 1.34
C TYR A 165 -3.20 29.61 2.22
N ARG A 166 -3.12 29.45 3.55
CA ARG A 166 -3.04 30.58 4.50
C ARG A 166 -1.73 31.37 4.39
N SER A 167 -0.63 30.73 4.02
CA SER A 167 0.65 31.40 3.82
C SER A 167 0.71 32.28 2.57
N GLY A 168 -0.31 32.22 1.70
CA GLY A 168 -0.35 32.91 0.42
C GLY A 168 0.46 32.25 -0.70
N ALA A 169 1.02 31.06 -0.47
CA ALA A 169 1.82 30.35 -1.46
C ALA A 169 1.06 30.01 -2.76
N PHE A 170 -0.26 29.95 -2.67
CA PHE A 170 -1.16 29.72 -3.80
C PHE A 170 -1.80 30.99 -4.39
N ASP A 171 -1.64 32.15 -3.75
CA ASP A 171 -2.41 33.36 -4.06
C ASP A 171 -2.29 33.79 -5.53
N SER A 172 -1.07 33.83 -6.07
CA SER A 172 -0.85 34.21 -7.48
C SER A 172 -1.55 33.25 -8.46
N THR A 173 -1.58 31.96 -8.15
CA THR A 173 -2.22 30.95 -9.00
C THR A 173 -3.75 30.95 -8.81
N LEU A 174 -4.23 31.26 -7.61
CA LEU A 174 -5.67 31.50 -7.36
C LEU A 174 -6.19 32.69 -8.14
N VAL A 175 -5.46 33.81 -8.14
CA VAL A 175 -5.78 34.99 -8.96
C VAL A 175 -5.78 34.64 -10.45
N ALA A 176 -4.78 33.88 -10.93
CA ALA A 176 -4.75 33.41 -12.31
C ALA A 176 -5.96 32.51 -12.63
N CYS A 177 -6.38 31.65 -11.70
CA CYS A 177 -7.59 30.83 -11.84
C CYS A 177 -8.85 31.71 -11.92
N LEU A 178 -8.94 32.79 -11.12
CA LEU A 178 -10.04 33.75 -11.16
C LEU A 178 -10.09 34.48 -12.49
N GLN A 179 -8.94 34.93 -13.03
CA GLN A 179 -8.85 35.55 -14.36
C GLN A 179 -9.30 34.59 -15.48
N LYS A 180 -9.07 33.29 -15.31
CA LYS A 180 -9.42 32.23 -16.26
C LYS A 180 -10.72 31.50 -15.92
N LEU A 181 -11.55 32.08 -15.02
CA LEU A 181 -12.76 31.46 -14.46
C LEU A 181 -13.65 30.80 -15.52
N ARG A 182 -13.94 31.52 -16.62
CA ARG A 182 -14.79 31.00 -17.70
C ARG A 182 -14.19 29.75 -18.36
N GLN A 183 -12.88 29.78 -18.59
CA GLN A 183 -12.17 28.65 -19.22
C GLN A 183 -12.11 27.43 -18.28
N VAL A 184 -11.80 27.64 -17.00
CA VAL A 184 -11.78 26.58 -15.98
C VAL A 184 -13.17 25.97 -15.83
N LYS A 185 -14.22 26.80 -15.76
CA LYS A 185 -15.59 26.31 -15.67
C LYS A 185 -15.99 25.52 -16.93
N ALA A 186 -15.68 25.99 -18.12
CA ALA A 186 -15.98 25.29 -19.37
C ALA A 186 -15.34 23.90 -19.43
N ILE A 187 -14.08 23.75 -18.97
CA ILE A 187 -13.40 22.44 -18.86
C ILE A 187 -14.17 21.55 -17.88
N MET A 188 -14.53 22.06 -16.72
CA MET A 188 -15.23 21.28 -15.69
C MET A 188 -16.62 20.85 -16.12
N ASP A 189 -17.38 21.71 -16.80
CA ASP A 189 -18.73 21.44 -17.27
C ASP A 189 -18.81 20.21 -18.19
N THR A 190 -17.72 19.86 -18.90
CA THR A 190 -17.66 18.65 -19.74
C THR A 190 -17.86 17.35 -18.96
N SER A 191 -17.58 17.35 -17.65
CA SER A 191 -17.65 16.18 -16.77
C SER A 191 -18.80 16.23 -15.76
N LEU A 192 -19.51 17.35 -15.68
CA LEU A 192 -20.59 17.56 -14.73
C LEU A 192 -21.94 17.29 -15.35
N ARG A 193 -22.87 16.70 -14.57
CA ARG A 193 -24.28 16.60 -14.95
C ARG A 193 -24.92 17.99 -15.00
N GLU A 194 -25.87 18.19 -15.87
CA GLU A 194 -26.52 19.48 -16.13
C GLU A 194 -26.98 20.18 -14.83
N ARG A 195 -27.64 19.47 -13.90
CA ARG A 195 -28.05 20.02 -12.60
C ARG A 195 -26.84 20.61 -11.84
N ARG A 196 -25.68 19.90 -11.82
CA ARG A 196 -24.49 20.36 -11.10
C ARG A 196 -23.77 21.51 -11.81
N GLN A 197 -23.81 21.59 -13.14
CA GLN A 197 -23.23 22.69 -13.91
C GLN A 197 -23.80 24.03 -13.49
N ARG A 198 -25.11 24.08 -13.13
CA ARG A 198 -25.81 25.30 -12.72
C ARG A 198 -25.35 25.84 -11.36
N THR A 199 -24.90 24.98 -10.46
CA THR A 199 -24.48 25.32 -9.09
C THR A 199 -22.97 25.13 -8.87
N TYR A 200 -22.22 24.80 -9.92
CA TYR A 200 -20.77 24.56 -9.82
C TYR A 200 -20.01 25.88 -9.86
N CYS A 201 -19.22 26.12 -8.82
CA CYS A 201 -18.22 27.16 -8.74
C CYS A 201 -16.84 26.51 -8.50
N PRO A 202 -15.78 26.86 -9.25
CA PRO A 202 -14.42 26.37 -8.95
C PRO A 202 -13.91 26.80 -7.58
N PHE A 203 -14.33 27.94 -7.08
CA PHE A 203 -13.96 28.49 -5.77
C PHE A 203 -14.99 28.13 -4.71
N LEU A 204 -14.52 27.73 -3.55
CA LEU A 204 -15.30 27.35 -2.37
C LEU A 204 -14.95 28.31 -1.23
N PRO A 205 -15.71 29.37 -1.00
CA PRO A 205 -15.54 30.25 0.15
C PRO A 205 -15.62 29.48 1.46
N ILE A 206 -14.75 29.81 2.40
CA ILE A 206 -14.76 29.31 3.77
C ILE A 206 -15.23 30.43 4.69
N VAL A 207 -16.42 30.28 5.20
CA VAL A 207 -17.11 31.31 5.99
C VAL A 207 -17.37 30.82 7.41
N LYS A 208 -17.36 31.77 8.36
CA LYS A 208 -17.72 31.49 9.75
C LYS A 208 -19.19 31.81 9.93
N ARG A 209 -20.00 30.80 10.29
CA ARG A 209 -21.45 30.95 10.49
C ARG A 209 -21.90 30.20 11.73
N TYR A 210 -22.97 30.70 12.37
CA TYR A 210 -23.64 30.00 13.45
C TYR A 210 -24.30 28.72 12.91
N ASP A 211 -24.17 27.63 13.63
CA ASP A 211 -24.79 26.34 13.31
C ASP A 211 -25.71 25.94 14.45
N GLU A 212 -27.01 25.88 14.17
CA GLU A 212 -28.05 25.61 15.17
C GLU A 212 -27.93 24.23 15.80
N LYS A 213 -27.50 23.19 15.02
CA LYS A 213 -27.31 21.83 15.53
C LYS A 213 -26.17 21.74 16.54
N ILE A 214 -25.14 22.57 16.37
CA ILE A 214 -23.95 22.61 17.25
C ILE A 214 -24.13 23.67 18.36
N GLY A 215 -24.98 24.68 18.17
CA GLY A 215 -25.19 25.75 19.10
C GLY A 215 -24.05 26.78 19.18
N ARG A 216 -23.18 26.85 18.15
CA ARG A 216 -22.05 27.78 18.07
C ARG A 216 -21.65 28.08 16.63
N GLU A 217 -20.80 29.10 16.47
CA GLU A 217 -20.19 29.39 15.19
C GLU A 217 -19.17 28.30 14.80
N ARG A 218 -19.14 27.92 13.50
CA ARG A 218 -18.13 27.08 12.90
C ARG A 218 -17.74 27.55 11.50
N LEU A 219 -16.60 27.11 11.01
CA LEU A 219 -16.23 27.28 9.60
C LEU A 219 -17.04 26.33 8.72
N GLN A 220 -17.49 26.85 7.58
CA GLN A 220 -18.25 26.10 6.59
C GLN A 220 -17.63 26.32 5.21
N VAL A 221 -17.48 25.24 4.45
CA VAL A 221 -17.02 25.26 3.05
C VAL A 221 -18.24 25.28 2.16
N LEU A 222 -18.52 26.41 1.51
CA LEU A 222 -19.72 26.57 0.69
C LEU A 222 -19.56 25.88 -0.67
N HIS A 223 -20.53 25.05 -1.07
CA HIS A 223 -20.42 24.20 -2.28
C HIS A 223 -21.33 24.64 -3.45
N HIS A 224 -22.51 25.19 -3.20
CA HIS A 224 -23.48 25.59 -4.21
C HIS A 224 -23.44 27.10 -4.39
N LEU A 225 -22.73 27.57 -5.41
CA LEU A 225 -22.44 28.99 -5.62
C LEU A 225 -22.34 29.32 -7.09
N LYS A 226 -22.50 30.61 -7.39
CA LYS A 226 -22.00 31.23 -8.62
C LYS A 226 -21.17 32.47 -8.27
N ILE A 227 -20.19 32.79 -9.07
CA ILE A 227 -19.53 34.10 -9.06
C ILE A 227 -20.34 35.02 -9.94
N VAL A 228 -20.83 36.09 -9.35
CA VAL A 228 -21.59 37.15 -10.04
C VAL A 228 -20.60 38.09 -10.73
N GLU A 229 -19.55 38.48 -10.02
CA GLU A 229 -18.49 39.33 -10.52
C GLU A 229 -17.12 38.94 -9.92
N ALA A 230 -16.06 39.04 -10.70
CA ALA A 230 -14.70 38.71 -10.28
C ALA A 230 -13.84 39.96 -10.28
N PHE A 231 -13.03 40.13 -9.23
CA PHE A 231 -12.13 41.27 -9.05
C PHE A 231 -10.67 40.76 -8.87
N PRO A 232 -10.03 40.27 -9.96
CA PRO A 232 -8.68 39.68 -9.86
C PRO A 232 -7.64 40.61 -9.25
N ASP A 233 -7.71 41.92 -9.58
CA ASP A 233 -6.78 42.92 -9.07
C ASP A 233 -6.88 43.11 -7.54
N LYS A 234 -8.02 42.77 -6.95
CA LYS A 234 -8.26 42.81 -5.50
C LYS A 234 -8.07 41.43 -4.85
N GLY A 235 -7.99 40.36 -5.64
CA GLY A 235 -8.02 38.99 -5.12
C GLY A 235 -9.35 38.61 -4.47
N THR A 236 -10.49 39.23 -4.93
CA THR A 236 -11.83 38.98 -4.39
C THR A 236 -12.83 38.63 -5.50
N ALA A 237 -13.96 38.06 -5.11
CA ALA A 237 -15.11 37.86 -6.00
C ALA A 237 -16.43 38.07 -5.27
N LEU A 238 -17.48 38.49 -6.00
CA LEU A 238 -18.86 38.58 -5.53
C LEU A 238 -19.54 37.24 -5.76
N PHE A 239 -19.85 36.54 -4.68
CA PHE A 239 -20.47 35.21 -4.67
C PHE A 239 -21.96 35.32 -4.42
N GLN A 240 -22.77 34.50 -5.10
CA GLN A 240 -24.16 34.24 -4.80
C GLN A 240 -24.32 32.78 -4.39
N GLU A 241 -24.79 32.53 -3.17
CA GLU A 241 -25.17 31.22 -2.69
C GLU A 241 -26.44 30.72 -3.37
N LEU A 242 -26.52 29.41 -3.64
CA LEU A 242 -27.61 28.81 -4.39
C LEU A 242 -28.15 27.58 -3.66
N THR A 243 -29.46 27.33 -3.86
CA THR A 243 -30.05 26.02 -3.56
C THR A 243 -29.47 24.93 -4.50
N THR A 244 -29.74 23.67 -4.22
CA THR A 244 -29.39 22.56 -5.12
C THR A 244 -30.13 22.64 -6.47
N SER A 245 -31.20 23.44 -6.57
CA SER A 245 -31.98 23.75 -7.80
C SER A 245 -31.51 25.03 -8.51
N ALA A 246 -30.44 25.64 -8.03
CA ALA A 246 -29.84 26.87 -8.56
C ALA A 246 -30.63 28.15 -8.30
N GLU A 247 -31.55 28.16 -7.33
CA GLU A 247 -32.22 29.37 -6.89
C GLU A 247 -31.33 30.17 -5.92
N PRO A 248 -31.26 31.49 -6.00
CA PRO A 248 -30.48 32.33 -5.09
C PRO A 248 -30.91 32.20 -3.62
N ILE A 249 -29.93 32.14 -2.71
CA ILE A 249 -30.15 32.22 -1.26
C ILE A 249 -29.48 33.49 -0.73
N GLY A 250 -30.28 34.38 -0.11
CA GLY A 250 -29.79 35.65 0.43
C GLY A 250 -29.22 36.59 -0.63
N ASP A 251 -28.50 37.62 -0.16
CA ASP A 251 -27.83 38.58 -1.03
C ASP A 251 -26.42 38.13 -1.44
N PRO A 252 -25.92 38.55 -2.61
CA PRO A 252 -24.53 38.35 -2.98
C PRO A 252 -23.58 38.98 -1.96
N PHE A 253 -22.45 38.32 -1.72
CA PHE A 253 -21.41 38.79 -0.79
C PHE A 253 -20.01 38.78 -1.44
N GLU A 254 -19.25 39.86 -1.23
CA GLU A 254 -17.85 39.90 -1.65
C GLU A 254 -16.97 39.13 -0.67
N HIS A 255 -16.10 38.26 -1.20
CA HIS A 255 -15.21 37.41 -0.38
C HIS A 255 -13.85 37.26 -1.03
N PRO A 256 -12.74 37.28 -0.21
CA PRO A 256 -11.41 37.04 -0.73
C PRO A 256 -11.27 35.59 -1.28
N VAL A 257 -10.56 35.44 -2.40
CA VAL A 257 -10.23 34.12 -2.95
C VAL A 257 -8.81 33.66 -2.57
N THR A 258 -8.05 34.51 -1.90
CA THR A 258 -6.64 34.33 -1.46
C THR A 258 -6.53 34.18 0.04
N GLY A 259 -5.30 33.92 0.55
CA GLY A 259 -4.99 33.90 1.98
C GLY A 259 -5.73 32.84 2.80
N GLY A 260 -6.21 31.77 2.17
CA GLY A 260 -6.93 30.69 2.84
C GLY A 260 -8.42 30.96 3.11
N HIS A 261 -8.98 32.07 2.58
CA HIS A 261 -10.40 32.39 2.69
C HIS A 261 -11.27 31.60 1.71
N CYS A 262 -10.69 31.13 0.61
CA CYS A 262 -11.27 30.17 -0.32
C CYS A 262 -10.33 29.00 -0.53
N LYS A 263 -10.89 27.86 -0.88
CA LYS A 263 -10.16 26.77 -1.54
C LYS A 263 -10.74 26.53 -2.93
N LEU A 264 -10.02 25.85 -3.79
CA LEU A 264 -10.58 25.36 -5.06
C LEU A 264 -11.27 24.01 -4.88
N GLN A 265 -12.21 23.70 -5.77
CA GLN A 265 -12.74 22.34 -5.89
C GLN A 265 -11.66 21.37 -6.39
N TRP A 266 -11.81 20.09 -6.09
CA TRP A 266 -10.86 19.00 -6.29
C TRP A 266 -10.00 19.09 -7.57
N LYS A 267 -10.59 19.12 -8.76
CA LYS A 267 -9.79 19.08 -10.00
C LYS A 267 -9.09 20.40 -10.33
N PRO A 268 -9.73 21.57 -10.17
CA PRO A 268 -9.05 22.87 -10.23
C PRO A 268 -7.97 23.04 -9.15
N ASP A 269 -8.19 22.53 -7.93
CA ASP A 269 -7.23 22.55 -6.84
C ASP A 269 -5.97 21.76 -7.21
N TRP A 270 -6.15 20.56 -7.71
CA TRP A 270 -5.04 19.70 -8.15
C TRP A 270 -4.22 20.35 -9.27
N ALA A 271 -4.89 20.94 -10.27
CA ALA A 271 -4.24 21.68 -11.35
C ALA A 271 -3.48 22.92 -10.85
N MET A 272 -4.11 23.69 -9.96
CA MET A 272 -3.53 24.89 -9.33
C MET A 272 -2.26 24.51 -8.54
N ARG A 273 -2.31 23.45 -7.77
CA ARG A 273 -1.22 22.91 -6.98
C ARG A 273 -0.03 22.52 -7.86
N TRP A 274 -0.28 21.82 -8.97
CA TRP A 274 0.78 21.48 -9.94
C TRP A 274 1.50 22.71 -10.51
N VAL A 275 0.74 23.79 -10.77
CA VAL A 275 1.32 25.06 -11.26
C VAL A 275 2.10 25.75 -10.16
N ALA A 276 1.50 25.94 -8.99
CA ALA A 276 2.07 26.74 -7.90
C ALA A 276 3.32 26.08 -7.28
N LEU A 277 3.31 24.76 -7.11
CA LEU A 277 4.44 24.01 -6.55
C LEU A 277 5.44 23.58 -7.61
N GLY A 278 5.10 23.70 -8.89
CA GLY A 278 5.97 23.29 -10.00
C GLY A 278 6.19 21.78 -10.05
N VAL A 279 5.15 20.98 -9.81
CA VAL A 279 5.22 19.52 -9.78
C VAL A 279 5.60 18.95 -11.14
N ASP A 280 6.58 18.04 -11.15
CA ASP A 280 7.09 17.40 -12.36
C ASP A 280 6.63 15.95 -12.51
N TYR A 281 6.33 15.28 -11.39
CA TYR A 281 5.89 13.89 -11.37
C TYR A 281 4.87 13.65 -10.27
N GLU A 282 3.76 13.05 -10.62
CA GLU A 282 2.75 12.54 -9.70
C GLU A 282 2.01 11.37 -10.33
N MET A 283 1.89 10.25 -9.60
CA MET A 283 1.09 9.12 -10.02
C MET A 283 -0.28 9.13 -9.33
N ALA A 284 -1.26 8.48 -9.94
CA ALA A 284 -2.61 8.42 -9.39
C ALA A 284 -3.23 7.03 -9.58
N GLY A 285 -4.22 6.70 -8.76
CA GLY A 285 -5.03 5.50 -8.96
C GLY A 285 -5.83 5.55 -10.27
N LYS A 286 -6.11 4.40 -10.84
CA LYS A 286 -6.89 4.25 -12.09
C LYS A 286 -8.27 4.93 -12.03
N ASP A 287 -8.87 5.00 -10.85
CA ASP A 287 -10.15 5.67 -10.63
C ASP A 287 -10.08 7.20 -10.79
N LEU A 288 -8.88 7.78 -10.88
CA LEU A 288 -8.62 9.19 -11.06
C LEU A 288 -8.23 9.59 -12.50
N ILE A 289 -8.28 8.67 -13.48
CA ILE A 289 -7.85 8.93 -14.87
C ILE A 289 -8.54 10.17 -15.45
N ASP A 290 -9.86 10.27 -15.33
CA ASP A 290 -10.61 11.41 -15.82
C ASP A 290 -10.27 12.70 -15.05
N SER A 291 -9.98 12.58 -13.75
CA SER A 291 -9.54 13.73 -12.93
C SER A 291 -8.16 14.22 -13.35
N VAL A 292 -7.20 13.32 -13.60
CA VAL A 292 -5.86 13.67 -14.12
C VAL A 292 -5.96 14.39 -15.46
N LYS A 293 -6.82 13.89 -16.37
CA LYS A 293 -7.04 14.51 -17.68
C LYS A 293 -7.56 15.94 -17.54
N LEU A 294 -8.65 16.13 -16.80
CA LEU A 294 -9.28 17.44 -16.63
C LEU A 294 -8.36 18.41 -15.87
N SER A 295 -7.71 17.96 -14.79
CA SER A 295 -6.73 18.78 -14.08
C SER A 295 -5.56 19.15 -14.99
N GLY A 296 -5.14 18.25 -15.91
CA GLY A 296 -4.12 18.55 -16.92
C GLY A 296 -4.55 19.64 -17.91
N GLU A 297 -5.82 19.66 -18.34
CA GLU A 297 -6.37 20.70 -19.19
C GLU A 297 -6.43 22.05 -18.47
N ILE A 298 -6.88 22.06 -17.21
CA ILE A 298 -6.88 23.24 -16.34
C ILE A 298 -5.46 23.76 -16.09
N CYS A 299 -4.51 22.86 -15.78
CA CYS A 299 -3.11 23.22 -15.58
C CYS A 299 -2.54 23.98 -16.81
N ARG A 300 -2.84 23.51 -18.04
CA ARG A 300 -2.44 24.20 -19.27
C ARG A 300 -3.15 25.55 -19.42
N ALA A 301 -4.42 25.63 -19.09
CA ALA A 301 -5.18 26.90 -19.10
C ALA A 301 -4.57 27.93 -18.15
N LEU A 302 -4.03 27.48 -17.00
CA LEU A 302 -3.30 28.32 -16.05
C LEU A 302 -1.86 28.62 -16.47
N GLY A 303 -1.41 28.19 -17.65
CA GLY A 303 -0.06 28.41 -18.17
C GLY A 303 1.00 27.42 -17.69
N GLY A 304 0.59 26.39 -16.96
CA GLY A 304 1.47 25.32 -16.46
C GLY A 304 1.69 24.19 -17.45
N SER A 305 2.43 23.19 -17.00
CA SER A 305 2.62 21.91 -17.69
C SER A 305 2.26 20.79 -16.74
N PRO A 306 1.27 19.97 -17.04
CA PRO A 306 0.91 18.84 -16.20
C PRO A 306 2.12 17.96 -15.90
N PRO A 307 2.21 17.35 -14.71
CA PRO A 307 3.30 16.44 -14.38
C PRO A 307 3.29 15.19 -15.25
N GLU A 308 4.43 14.54 -15.37
CA GLU A 308 4.52 13.16 -15.84
C GLU A 308 4.00 12.23 -14.75
N GLY A 309 3.59 11.02 -15.10
CA GLY A 309 3.09 10.01 -14.16
C GLY A 309 2.45 8.84 -14.88
N PHE A 310 1.90 7.92 -14.11
CA PHE A 310 1.04 6.85 -14.63
C PHE A 310 -0.10 6.54 -13.65
N ASN A 311 -1.12 5.88 -14.17
CA ASN A 311 -2.23 5.41 -13.35
C ASN A 311 -1.98 3.95 -12.92
N TYR A 312 -1.92 3.72 -11.61
CA TYR A 312 -1.78 2.38 -11.05
C TYR A 312 -3.14 1.75 -10.78
N GLU A 313 -3.18 0.41 -10.84
CA GLU A 313 -4.39 -0.35 -10.53
C GLU A 313 -4.71 -0.36 -9.03
N LEU A 314 -5.98 -0.52 -8.73
CA LEU A 314 -6.50 -0.57 -7.37
C LEU A 314 -6.32 -1.97 -6.78
N PHE A 315 -6.26 -2.04 -5.45
CA PHE A 315 -6.27 -3.30 -4.73
C PHE A 315 -7.70 -3.83 -4.59
N LEU A 316 -7.80 -5.15 -4.67
CA LEU A 316 -9.04 -5.90 -4.47
C LEU A 316 -8.95 -6.67 -3.16
N ASP A 317 -10.08 -6.85 -2.48
CA ASP A 317 -10.17 -7.72 -1.32
C ASP A 317 -10.11 -9.21 -1.72
N GLU A 318 -10.22 -10.10 -0.75
CA GLU A 318 -10.23 -11.55 -0.98
C GLU A 318 -11.33 -11.99 -1.97
N LYS A 319 -12.47 -11.32 -1.96
CA LYS A 319 -13.62 -11.60 -2.84
C LYS A 319 -13.50 -10.95 -4.22
N GLY A 320 -12.41 -10.23 -4.48
CA GLY A 320 -12.18 -9.50 -5.74
C GLY A 320 -12.96 -8.18 -5.84
N GLN A 321 -13.45 -7.63 -4.73
CA GLN A 321 -14.11 -6.33 -4.69
C GLN A 321 -13.08 -5.22 -4.42
N LYS A 322 -13.35 -4.02 -4.93
CA LYS A 322 -12.49 -2.85 -4.67
C LYS A 322 -12.38 -2.57 -3.17
N ILE A 323 -11.15 -2.49 -2.68
CA ILE A 323 -10.87 -2.01 -1.32
C ILE A 323 -11.19 -0.52 -1.24
N SER A 324 -11.92 -0.12 -0.21
CA SER A 324 -12.21 1.30 0.03
C SER A 324 -12.14 1.64 1.52
N LYS A 325 -11.68 2.87 1.81
CA LYS A 325 -11.61 3.41 3.18
C LYS A 325 -12.94 3.33 3.90
N SER A 326 -14.04 3.63 3.19
CA SER A 326 -15.38 3.69 3.77
C SER A 326 -16.00 2.33 4.05
N LYS A 327 -15.52 1.24 3.43
CA LYS A 327 -16.00 -0.12 3.68
C LYS A 327 -15.18 -0.86 4.73
N GLY A 328 -13.98 -0.37 5.07
CA GLY A 328 -13.08 -1.04 6.03
C GLY A 328 -12.68 -2.47 5.62
N ASN A 329 -12.79 -2.81 4.31
CA ASN A 329 -12.54 -4.15 3.78
C ASN A 329 -11.09 -4.37 3.31
N GLY A 330 -10.19 -3.47 3.66
CA GLY A 330 -8.78 -3.51 3.27
C GLY A 330 -7.88 -3.85 4.44
N LEU A 331 -6.78 -4.52 4.15
CA LEU A 331 -5.69 -4.74 5.09
C LEU A 331 -5.05 -3.40 5.46
N THR A 332 -4.92 -3.12 6.74
CA THR A 332 -4.18 -1.94 7.22
C THR A 332 -2.68 -2.20 7.21
N ILE A 333 -1.90 -1.13 7.36
CA ILE A 333 -0.44 -1.25 7.42
C ILE A 333 -0.02 -1.89 8.73
N GLU A 334 -0.64 -1.50 9.83
CA GLU A 334 -0.39 -2.07 11.15
C GLU A 334 -0.68 -3.58 11.16
N GLU A 335 -1.75 -4.02 10.49
CA GLU A 335 -2.06 -5.43 10.32
C GLU A 335 -0.98 -6.15 9.50
N TRP A 336 -0.49 -5.54 8.39
CA TRP A 336 0.62 -6.14 7.65
C TRP A 336 1.87 -6.26 8.51
N LEU A 337 2.27 -5.19 9.20
CA LEU A 337 3.48 -5.13 10.02
C LEU A 337 3.42 -6.04 11.26
N ARG A 338 2.24 -6.50 11.65
CA ARG A 338 2.08 -7.52 12.70
C ARG A 338 2.59 -8.90 12.25
N TYR A 339 2.60 -9.16 10.94
CA TYR A 339 2.90 -10.49 10.37
C TYR A 339 4.07 -10.50 9.41
N ALA A 340 4.61 -9.35 9.04
CA ALA A 340 5.68 -9.25 8.06
C ALA A 340 6.44 -7.92 8.11
N SER A 341 7.62 -7.90 7.49
CA SER A 341 8.49 -6.73 7.46
C SER A 341 7.99 -5.65 6.48
N PRO A 342 8.41 -4.38 6.68
CA PRO A 342 8.15 -3.28 5.75
C PRO A 342 8.61 -3.56 4.32
N GLU A 343 9.75 -4.23 4.16
CA GLU A 343 10.33 -4.54 2.85
C GLU A 343 9.47 -5.50 2.05
N SER A 344 8.80 -6.44 2.74
CA SER A 344 7.86 -7.36 2.09
C SER A 344 6.64 -6.60 1.55
N LEU A 345 6.16 -5.59 2.27
CA LEU A 345 5.11 -4.70 1.78
C LEU A 345 5.58 -3.88 0.58
N SER A 346 6.81 -3.35 0.64
CA SER A 346 7.42 -2.62 -0.49
C SER A 346 7.54 -3.49 -1.74
N LEU A 347 7.87 -4.79 -1.60
CA LEU A 347 7.85 -5.74 -2.71
C LEU A 347 6.44 -5.89 -3.30
N PHE A 348 5.42 -6.03 -2.45
CA PHE A 348 4.04 -6.11 -2.92
C PHE A 348 3.64 -4.87 -3.72
N MET A 349 4.09 -3.67 -3.31
CA MET A 349 3.84 -2.42 -4.03
C MET A 349 4.61 -2.31 -5.35
N TYR A 350 5.85 -2.80 -5.38
CA TYR A 350 6.68 -2.78 -6.57
C TYR A 350 6.11 -3.62 -7.72
N ARG A 351 5.58 -4.81 -7.40
CA ARG A 351 5.15 -5.79 -8.41
C ARG A 351 3.93 -5.32 -9.15
N GLU A 352 4.00 -5.37 -10.49
CA GLU A 352 2.89 -5.16 -11.42
C GLU A 352 1.94 -3.99 -11.03
N PRO A 353 2.41 -2.75 -10.96
CA PRO A 353 1.59 -1.65 -10.48
C PRO A 353 0.39 -1.34 -11.38
N LYS A 354 0.41 -1.82 -12.64
CA LYS A 354 -0.69 -1.66 -13.62
C LYS A 354 -1.67 -2.84 -13.66
N ALA A 355 -1.49 -3.85 -12.81
CA ALA A 355 -2.37 -5.00 -12.69
C ALA A 355 -3.14 -4.98 -11.36
N ALA A 356 -4.44 -5.28 -11.41
CA ALA A 356 -5.24 -5.42 -10.20
C ALA A 356 -4.76 -6.62 -9.37
N LYS A 357 -4.53 -6.40 -8.08
CA LYS A 357 -4.02 -7.43 -7.16
C LYS A 357 -4.93 -7.56 -5.95
N ARG A 358 -5.14 -8.81 -5.53
CA ARG A 358 -5.83 -9.08 -4.27
C ARG A 358 -4.88 -8.83 -3.10
N LEU A 359 -5.37 -8.11 -2.11
CA LEU A 359 -4.65 -7.73 -0.89
C LEU A 359 -5.43 -8.26 0.31
N TYR A 360 -4.99 -9.39 0.85
CA TYR A 360 -5.56 -10.06 2.01
C TYR A 360 -4.45 -10.86 2.73
N PHE A 361 -4.73 -11.41 3.89
CA PHE A 361 -3.69 -11.95 4.76
C PHE A 361 -2.87 -13.10 4.14
N ASP A 362 -3.49 -13.96 3.33
CA ASP A 362 -2.80 -15.14 2.75
C ASP A 362 -1.70 -14.77 1.73
N VAL A 363 -1.66 -13.52 1.24
CA VAL A 363 -0.56 -13.10 0.35
C VAL A 363 0.73 -12.82 1.12
N ILE A 364 0.65 -12.59 2.44
CA ILE A 364 1.79 -12.16 3.27
C ILE A 364 2.90 -13.21 3.29
N PRO A 365 2.65 -14.49 3.66
CA PRO A 365 3.72 -15.49 3.75
C PRO A 365 4.49 -15.68 2.45
N ARG A 366 3.77 -15.77 1.35
CA ARG A 366 4.37 -15.90 0.03
C ARG A 366 5.22 -14.68 -0.32
N ASN A 367 4.73 -13.49 -0.02
CA ASN A 367 5.43 -12.25 -0.35
C ASN A 367 6.70 -12.07 0.47
N VAL A 368 6.72 -12.53 1.73
CA VAL A 368 7.93 -12.57 2.57
C VAL A 368 8.98 -13.51 1.97
N ASP A 369 8.59 -14.73 1.59
CA ASP A 369 9.52 -15.69 0.99
C ASP A 369 10.05 -15.20 -0.37
N GLU A 370 9.21 -14.60 -1.21
CA GLU A 370 9.63 -14.01 -2.49
C GLU A 370 10.62 -12.87 -2.30
N TYR A 371 10.42 -12.00 -1.30
CA TYR A 371 11.39 -10.95 -0.98
C TYR A 371 12.77 -11.54 -0.64
N GLN A 372 12.81 -12.59 0.18
CA GLN A 372 14.06 -13.26 0.52
C GLN A 372 14.74 -13.89 -0.70
N GLN A 373 13.97 -14.53 -1.58
CA GLN A 373 14.49 -15.11 -2.82
C GLN A 373 15.11 -14.05 -3.75
N PHE A 374 14.48 -12.89 -3.88
CA PHE A 374 15.04 -11.77 -4.65
C PHE A 374 16.33 -11.25 -4.02
N LEU A 375 16.39 -11.19 -2.70
CA LEU A 375 17.56 -10.75 -1.96
C LEU A 375 18.73 -11.74 -2.12
N GLU A 376 18.47 -13.06 -2.02
CA GLU A 376 19.47 -14.11 -2.26
C GLU A 376 20.00 -14.11 -3.70
N ALA A 377 19.14 -13.85 -4.67
CA ALA A 377 19.52 -13.78 -6.07
C ALA A 377 20.43 -12.58 -6.35
N TYR A 378 20.21 -11.44 -5.68
CA TYR A 378 20.86 -10.17 -5.95
C TYR A 378 22.40 -10.22 -5.92
N ASP A 379 22.99 -10.92 -4.96
CA ASP A 379 24.45 -11.01 -4.81
C ASP A 379 25.14 -11.73 -5.99
N ARG A 380 24.42 -12.59 -6.71
CA ARG A 380 24.89 -13.39 -7.85
C ARG A 380 24.59 -12.75 -9.21
N GLN A 381 23.87 -11.64 -9.23
CA GLN A 381 23.41 -10.99 -10.44
C GLN A 381 24.43 -9.97 -10.98
N ASP A 382 24.48 -9.84 -12.30
CA ASP A 382 25.17 -8.74 -12.98
C ASP A 382 24.43 -7.40 -12.81
N VAL A 383 25.01 -6.30 -13.28
CA VAL A 383 24.44 -4.95 -13.13
C VAL A 383 23.04 -4.85 -13.73
N LYS A 384 22.83 -5.39 -14.93
CA LYS A 384 21.54 -5.33 -15.63
C LYS A 384 20.47 -6.11 -14.89
N GLN A 385 20.81 -7.30 -14.39
CA GLN A 385 19.93 -8.13 -13.61
C GLN A 385 19.59 -7.48 -12.25
N ARG A 386 20.58 -6.85 -11.59
CA ARG A 386 20.35 -6.11 -10.33
C ARG A 386 19.38 -4.96 -10.49
N LEU A 387 19.48 -4.18 -11.57
CA LEU A 387 18.55 -3.09 -11.88
C LEU A 387 17.13 -3.58 -12.20
N SER A 388 16.96 -4.83 -12.58
CA SER A 388 15.66 -5.47 -12.79
C SER A 388 15.13 -6.15 -11.53
N ASN A 389 15.96 -6.30 -10.48
CA ASN A 389 15.57 -6.95 -9.24
C ASN A 389 14.82 -5.96 -8.33
N PRO A 390 13.62 -6.33 -7.84
CA PRO A 390 12.83 -5.47 -6.95
C PRO A 390 13.58 -4.93 -5.74
N VAL A 391 14.46 -5.74 -5.11
CA VAL A 391 15.16 -5.33 -3.89
C VAL A 391 16.11 -4.16 -4.11
N TRP A 392 16.62 -3.97 -5.33
CA TRP A 392 17.40 -2.79 -5.66
C TRP A 392 16.57 -1.51 -5.53
N HIS A 393 15.36 -1.51 -6.03
CA HIS A 393 14.44 -0.37 -5.97
C HIS A 393 13.91 -0.12 -4.56
N ILE A 394 13.57 -1.19 -3.83
CA ILE A 394 13.09 -1.14 -2.44
C ILE A 394 14.13 -0.49 -1.53
N HIS A 395 15.40 -0.80 -1.73
CA HIS A 395 16.51 -0.34 -0.90
C HIS A 395 17.32 0.81 -1.52
N SER A 396 16.75 1.51 -2.49
CA SER A 396 17.43 2.65 -3.14
C SER A 396 18.87 2.34 -3.55
N GLY A 397 19.08 1.19 -4.21
CA GLY A 397 20.37 0.74 -4.74
C GLY A 397 21.29 0.01 -3.76
N ALA A 398 20.94 -0.05 -2.47
CA ALA A 398 21.77 -0.64 -1.43
C ALA A 398 21.05 -1.75 -0.64
N PRO A 399 20.61 -2.86 -1.27
CA PRO A 399 19.95 -3.93 -0.54
C PRO A 399 20.88 -4.58 0.47
N PRO A 400 20.37 -5.01 1.63
CA PRO A 400 21.15 -5.72 2.62
C PRO A 400 21.56 -7.10 2.08
N LYS A 401 22.57 -7.70 2.68
CA LYS A 401 22.91 -9.10 2.39
C LYS A 401 21.77 -10.03 2.78
N ALA A 402 21.56 -11.05 1.98
CA ALA A 402 20.68 -12.15 2.34
C ALA A 402 21.28 -12.91 3.53
N ASP A 403 20.49 -13.08 4.57
CA ASP A 403 20.87 -13.78 5.79
C ASP A 403 19.64 -14.46 6.39
N MET A 404 19.06 -15.39 5.61
CA MET A 404 17.82 -16.05 5.98
C MET A 404 17.93 -17.56 5.75
N PRO A 405 18.45 -18.30 6.76
CA PRO A 405 18.71 -19.74 6.61
C PRO A 405 17.44 -20.59 6.54
N ILE A 406 16.26 -20.02 6.86
CA ILE A 406 14.98 -20.74 6.93
C ILE A 406 13.89 -19.86 6.31
N PRO A 407 13.15 -20.34 5.29
CA PRO A 407 12.02 -19.63 4.70
C PRO A 407 10.88 -19.40 5.71
N PHE A 408 10.10 -18.33 5.53
CA PHE A 408 8.99 -18.00 6.40
C PHE A 408 7.89 -19.07 6.38
N SER A 409 7.58 -19.62 5.21
CA SER A 409 6.65 -20.77 5.06
C SER A 409 7.07 -21.99 5.87
N MET A 410 8.39 -22.21 6.00
CA MET A 410 8.93 -23.28 6.83
C MET A 410 8.75 -22.99 8.32
N LEU A 411 8.96 -21.74 8.76
CA LEU A 411 8.70 -21.31 10.13
C LEU A 411 7.22 -21.50 10.49
N LEU A 412 6.29 -21.10 9.62
CA LEU A 412 4.85 -21.31 9.83
C LEU A 412 4.49 -22.78 10.02
N THR A 413 5.10 -23.65 9.21
CA THR A 413 4.88 -25.11 9.36
C THR A 413 5.47 -25.63 10.67
N LEU A 414 6.63 -25.14 11.06
CA LEU A 414 7.26 -25.52 12.33
C LEU A 414 6.40 -25.08 13.52
N VAL A 415 5.90 -23.85 13.53
CA VAL A 415 4.96 -23.35 14.54
C VAL A 415 3.71 -24.25 14.61
N SER A 416 3.13 -24.55 13.45
CA SER A 416 1.93 -25.37 13.36
C SER A 416 2.14 -26.79 13.89
N SER A 417 3.29 -27.40 13.63
CA SER A 417 3.59 -28.78 14.02
C SER A 417 3.99 -28.92 15.48
N SER A 418 4.70 -27.93 16.01
CA SER A 418 5.15 -27.90 17.39
C SER A 418 4.13 -27.29 18.36
N ASN A 419 3.06 -26.67 17.84
CA ASN A 419 2.12 -25.81 18.58
C ASN A 419 2.88 -24.78 19.44
N ALA A 420 3.94 -24.18 18.89
CA ALA A 420 4.78 -23.25 19.62
C ALA A 420 4.03 -21.92 19.86
N GLU A 421 3.90 -21.55 21.12
CA GLU A 421 3.27 -20.30 21.55
C GLU A 421 4.29 -19.19 21.82
N ASN A 422 5.57 -19.53 21.86
CA ASN A 422 6.66 -18.59 22.16
C ASN A 422 7.90 -18.83 21.26
N PRO A 423 8.75 -17.80 21.07
CA PRO A 423 9.94 -17.87 20.24
C PRO A 423 10.97 -18.91 20.70
N GLU A 424 11.11 -19.14 22.03
CA GLU A 424 12.11 -20.03 22.60
C GLU A 424 11.96 -21.46 22.10
N THR A 425 10.72 -21.93 22.00
CA THR A 425 10.41 -23.27 21.47
C THR A 425 10.89 -23.41 20.02
N LEU A 426 10.61 -22.43 19.17
CA LEU A 426 11.04 -22.44 17.77
C LEU A 426 12.56 -22.36 17.64
N TRP A 427 13.19 -21.52 18.44
CA TRP A 427 14.65 -21.40 18.46
C TRP A 427 15.33 -22.69 18.91
N GLY A 428 14.69 -23.48 19.77
CA GLY A 428 15.15 -24.82 20.11
C GLY A 428 15.24 -25.78 18.91
N PHE A 429 14.29 -25.68 17.96
CA PHE A 429 14.35 -26.44 16.70
C PHE A 429 15.38 -25.85 15.72
N ILE A 430 15.38 -24.51 15.55
CA ILE A 430 16.28 -23.81 14.64
C ILE A 430 17.74 -24.07 15.00
N GLY A 431 18.12 -23.93 16.27
CA GLY A 431 19.48 -24.13 16.75
C GLY A 431 20.00 -25.54 16.57
N ARG A 432 19.13 -26.56 16.65
CA ARG A 432 19.46 -27.96 16.34
C ARG A 432 19.69 -28.19 14.85
N TYR A 433 18.85 -27.58 14.01
CA TYR A 433 18.92 -27.69 12.55
C TYR A 433 20.09 -26.91 11.95
N ARG A 434 20.39 -25.74 12.50
CA ARG A 434 21.47 -24.85 12.07
C ARG A 434 22.33 -24.43 13.29
N PRO A 435 23.27 -25.24 13.71
CA PRO A 435 24.19 -24.88 14.80
C PRO A 435 24.88 -23.54 14.53
N GLY A 436 24.91 -22.65 15.52
CA GLY A 436 25.49 -21.32 15.40
C GLY A 436 24.51 -20.22 14.95
N VAL A 437 23.29 -20.55 14.50
CA VAL A 437 22.22 -19.60 14.23
C VAL A 437 21.45 -19.31 15.53
N THR A 438 21.46 -18.05 15.97
CA THR A 438 20.82 -17.60 17.22
C THR A 438 20.05 -16.30 16.98
N PRO A 439 19.13 -15.90 17.88
CA PRO A 439 18.46 -14.61 17.80
C PRO A 439 19.42 -13.41 17.68
N GLN A 440 20.57 -13.49 18.34
CA GLN A 440 21.58 -12.43 18.38
C GLN A 440 22.36 -12.35 17.07
N THR A 441 22.71 -13.50 16.49
CA THR A 441 23.45 -13.56 15.21
C THR A 441 22.57 -13.32 14.00
N HIS A 442 21.24 -13.58 14.11
CA HIS A 442 20.26 -13.46 13.03
C HIS A 442 19.00 -12.69 13.49
N PRO A 443 19.12 -11.40 13.79
CA PRO A 443 17.98 -10.60 14.32
C PRO A 443 16.78 -10.52 13.36
N LYS A 444 17.02 -10.57 12.04
CA LYS A 444 15.95 -10.62 11.05
C LYS A 444 15.17 -11.93 11.09
N LEU A 445 15.85 -13.06 11.29
CA LEU A 445 15.20 -14.35 11.50
C LEU A 445 14.41 -14.34 12.81
N ASN A 446 14.91 -13.68 13.87
CA ASN A 446 14.15 -13.54 15.11
C ASN A 446 12.84 -12.80 14.90
N ALA A 447 12.84 -11.71 14.14
CA ALA A 447 11.62 -11.01 13.79
C ALA A 447 10.63 -11.91 13.00
N LEU A 448 11.16 -12.73 12.05
CA LEU A 448 10.30 -13.67 11.32
C LEU A 448 9.72 -14.77 12.22
N VAL A 449 10.45 -15.23 13.23
CA VAL A 449 9.93 -16.17 14.23
C VAL A 449 8.72 -15.59 14.97
N GLU A 450 8.81 -14.33 15.40
CA GLU A 450 7.70 -13.64 16.05
C GLU A 450 6.51 -13.45 15.10
N TYR A 451 6.75 -13.03 13.86
CA TYR A 451 5.70 -12.91 12.83
C TYR A 451 5.02 -14.26 12.56
N ALA A 452 5.78 -15.36 12.51
CA ALA A 452 5.24 -16.69 12.28
C ALA A 452 4.29 -17.13 13.42
N ILE A 453 4.64 -16.84 14.67
CA ILE A 453 3.80 -17.14 15.84
C ILE A 453 2.51 -16.33 15.78
N HIS A 454 2.60 -15.01 15.50
CA HIS A 454 1.41 -14.17 15.37
C HIS A 454 0.49 -14.64 14.23
N TYR A 455 1.06 -14.90 13.05
CA TYR A 455 0.29 -15.37 11.90
C TYR A 455 -0.36 -16.74 12.17
N TYR A 456 0.36 -17.68 12.78
CA TYR A 456 -0.17 -18.97 13.17
C TYR A 456 -1.35 -18.85 14.12
N ARG A 457 -1.21 -18.07 15.19
CA ARG A 457 -2.23 -17.86 16.21
C ARG A 457 -3.52 -17.29 15.62
N ASP A 458 -3.36 -16.28 14.77
CA ASP A 458 -4.48 -15.47 14.29
C ASP A 458 -5.18 -16.10 13.07
N PHE A 459 -4.47 -16.87 12.21
CA PHE A 459 -5.02 -17.38 10.95
C PHE A 459 -4.92 -18.90 10.77
N VAL A 460 -3.86 -19.54 11.23
CA VAL A 460 -3.65 -20.96 10.96
C VAL A 460 -4.35 -21.82 12.00
N LEU A 461 -4.19 -21.50 13.28
CA LEU A 461 -4.76 -22.26 14.38
C LEU A 461 -6.28 -22.37 14.33
N PRO A 462 -7.05 -21.31 14.03
CA PRO A 462 -8.52 -21.39 13.93
C PRO A 462 -9.01 -22.29 12.78
N GLU A 463 -8.23 -22.36 11.68
CA GLU A 463 -8.58 -23.13 10.48
C GLU A 463 -8.01 -24.55 10.48
N LYS A 464 -7.18 -24.89 11.46
CA LYS A 464 -6.47 -26.17 11.52
C LYS A 464 -7.44 -27.32 11.71
N LYS A 465 -7.52 -28.23 10.73
CA LYS A 465 -8.43 -29.39 10.74
C LYS A 465 -7.67 -30.65 10.38
N PHE A 466 -7.49 -31.52 11.37
CA PHE A 466 -6.92 -32.84 11.14
C PHE A 466 -8.00 -33.78 10.62
N ARG A 467 -7.77 -34.38 9.47
CA ARG A 467 -8.61 -35.50 9.05
C ARG A 467 -7.98 -36.83 9.43
N ARG A 468 -8.81 -37.83 9.52
CA ARG A 468 -8.37 -39.21 9.74
C ARG A 468 -7.84 -39.79 8.42
N PRO A 469 -6.78 -40.61 8.44
CA PRO A 469 -6.35 -41.38 7.27
C PRO A 469 -7.38 -42.48 6.95
N THR A 470 -7.60 -42.71 5.67
CA THR A 470 -8.30 -43.90 5.19
C THR A 470 -7.48 -45.15 5.47
N GLU A 471 -8.05 -46.36 5.30
CA GLU A 471 -7.28 -47.60 5.52
C GLU A 471 -6.03 -47.70 4.60
N VAL A 472 -6.20 -47.30 3.33
CA VAL A 472 -5.08 -47.27 2.36
C VAL A 472 -4.03 -46.28 2.76
N GLU A 473 -4.43 -45.09 3.19
CA GLU A 473 -3.52 -44.05 3.67
C GLU A 473 -2.84 -44.42 4.97
N ARG A 474 -3.56 -45.11 5.87
CA ARG A 474 -3.01 -45.66 7.11
C ARG A 474 -1.87 -46.63 6.85
N LYS A 475 -2.05 -47.55 5.89
CA LYS A 475 -0.99 -48.47 5.47
C LYS A 475 0.21 -47.72 4.90
N ALA A 476 -0.03 -46.75 4.01
CA ALA A 476 1.04 -45.94 3.41
C ALA A 476 1.80 -45.10 4.46
N LEU A 477 1.08 -44.54 5.46
CA LEU A 477 1.69 -43.83 6.59
C LEU A 477 2.53 -44.78 7.49
N ALA A 478 2.06 -46.00 7.74
CA ALA A 478 2.84 -47.00 8.46
C ALA A 478 4.11 -47.39 7.71
N ASP A 479 4.02 -47.62 6.39
CA ASP A 479 5.17 -47.87 5.53
C ASP A 479 6.16 -46.69 5.56
N LEU A 480 5.67 -45.45 5.52
CA LEU A 480 6.50 -44.26 5.63
C LEU A 480 7.18 -44.14 6.99
N ARG A 481 6.43 -44.40 8.05
CA ARG A 481 6.96 -44.42 9.43
C ARG A 481 8.12 -45.41 9.58
N ASP A 482 7.94 -46.64 9.09
CA ASP A 482 8.93 -47.69 9.16
C ASP A 482 10.18 -47.38 8.31
N ALA A 483 9.99 -46.86 7.10
CA ALA A 483 11.07 -46.44 6.21
C ALA A 483 11.87 -45.24 6.79
N LEU A 484 11.21 -44.25 7.35
CA LEU A 484 11.86 -43.12 8.04
C LEU A 484 12.60 -43.60 9.29
N GLY A 485 12.06 -44.57 10.03
CA GLY A 485 12.69 -45.16 11.22
C GLY A 485 14.00 -45.88 10.96
N GLN A 486 14.32 -46.25 9.71
CA GLN A 486 15.59 -46.82 9.31
C GLN A 486 16.68 -45.77 9.03
N LEU A 487 16.31 -44.50 8.92
CA LEU A 487 17.26 -43.41 8.68
C LEU A 487 18.06 -43.09 9.96
N PRO A 488 19.31 -42.65 9.84
CA PRO A 488 20.08 -42.17 10.99
C PRO A 488 19.45 -40.89 11.54
N ALA A 489 19.59 -40.62 12.83
CA ALA A 489 19.02 -39.43 13.50
C ALA A 489 19.43 -38.11 12.87
N GLY A 490 20.53 -38.04 12.16
CA GLY A 490 21.04 -36.86 11.43
C GLY A 490 20.79 -36.90 9.93
N ALA A 491 19.86 -37.71 9.44
CA ALA A 491 19.54 -37.79 8.02
C ALA A 491 19.27 -36.40 7.39
N SER A 492 19.85 -36.17 6.23
CA SER A 492 19.67 -34.93 5.49
C SER A 492 18.24 -34.77 4.94
N ALA A 493 17.86 -33.53 4.64
CA ALA A 493 16.58 -33.24 4.01
C ALA A 493 16.37 -34.01 2.69
N GLU A 494 17.45 -34.29 1.96
CA GLU A 494 17.41 -35.04 0.70
C GLU A 494 17.19 -36.52 0.92
N GLU A 495 17.88 -37.13 1.88
CA GLU A 495 17.69 -38.53 2.25
C GLU A 495 16.26 -38.80 2.73
N VAL A 496 15.73 -37.92 3.59
CA VAL A 496 14.31 -37.98 4.03
C VAL A 496 13.37 -37.84 2.84
N GLN A 497 13.62 -36.85 1.97
CA GLN A 497 12.75 -36.61 0.81
C GLN A 497 12.75 -37.81 -0.15
N ASN A 498 13.88 -38.45 -0.34
CA ASN A 498 13.97 -39.66 -1.16
C ASN A 498 13.11 -40.80 -0.59
N VAL A 499 13.16 -41.04 0.71
CA VAL A 499 12.29 -42.02 1.38
C VAL A 499 10.79 -41.65 1.18
N VAL A 500 10.42 -40.39 1.32
CA VAL A 500 9.04 -39.93 1.10
C VAL A 500 8.58 -40.20 -0.34
N TYR A 501 9.47 -39.99 -1.32
CA TYR A 501 9.18 -40.30 -2.72
C TYR A 501 9.10 -41.81 -2.96
N GLU A 502 10.02 -42.62 -2.40
CA GLU A 502 10.02 -44.07 -2.60
C GLU A 502 8.72 -44.72 -2.06
N VAL A 503 8.22 -44.26 -0.93
CA VAL A 503 6.94 -44.72 -0.40
C VAL A 503 5.77 -44.19 -1.24
N GLY A 504 5.79 -42.91 -1.62
CA GLY A 504 4.74 -42.30 -2.45
C GLY A 504 4.71 -42.83 -3.90
N ARG A 505 5.74 -43.53 -4.37
CA ARG A 505 5.76 -44.25 -5.67
C ARG A 505 5.07 -45.63 -5.64
N ARG A 506 4.41 -45.97 -4.54
CA ARG A 506 3.60 -47.20 -4.43
C ARG A 506 2.14 -46.88 -4.71
N GLU A 507 1.40 -47.90 -5.18
CA GLU A 507 -0.05 -47.76 -5.35
C GLU A 507 -0.72 -47.45 -4.00
N PRO A 508 -1.72 -46.54 -3.96
CA PRO A 508 -2.37 -45.87 -5.09
C PRO A 508 -1.78 -44.50 -5.48
N PHE A 509 -0.64 -44.09 -4.89
CA PHE A 509 -0.07 -42.74 -5.06
C PHE A 509 0.96 -42.66 -6.19
N LEU A 510 1.19 -43.78 -6.92
CA LEU A 510 2.06 -43.83 -8.08
C LEU A 510 1.51 -42.97 -9.23
N ASP A 511 2.33 -42.03 -9.75
CA ASP A 511 2.04 -41.32 -11.00
C ASP A 511 2.85 -41.94 -12.14
N GLN A 512 2.17 -42.41 -13.19
CA GLN A 512 2.79 -43.03 -14.36
C GLN A 512 3.66 -42.05 -15.17
N LYS A 513 3.54 -40.73 -14.96
CA LYS A 513 4.41 -39.74 -15.60
C LYS A 513 5.82 -39.85 -15.05
N LYS A 514 6.81 -39.86 -15.94
CA LYS A 514 8.22 -39.86 -15.53
C LYS A 514 8.57 -38.51 -14.89
N ALA A 515 9.22 -38.57 -13.74
CA ALA A 515 9.83 -37.40 -13.13
C ALA A 515 11.19 -37.05 -13.80
N LYS A 516 11.80 -35.96 -13.40
CA LYS A 516 13.10 -35.49 -13.96
C LYS A 516 14.25 -36.47 -13.75
N ASP A 517 14.18 -37.33 -12.73
CA ASP A 517 15.17 -38.39 -12.40
C ASP A 517 14.97 -39.69 -13.20
N GLY A 518 14.01 -39.70 -14.14
CA GLY A 518 13.69 -40.87 -14.94
C GLY A 518 12.85 -41.95 -14.25
N LYS A 519 12.52 -41.77 -12.96
CA LYS A 519 11.61 -42.63 -12.19
C LYS A 519 10.15 -42.21 -12.36
N PRO A 520 9.18 -43.08 -12.05
CA PRO A 520 7.78 -42.68 -11.96
C PRO A 520 7.56 -41.51 -10.99
N GLY A 521 6.57 -40.68 -11.27
CA GLY A 521 6.18 -39.59 -10.39
C GLY A 521 5.44 -40.05 -9.14
N VAL A 522 5.07 -39.09 -8.32
CA VAL A 522 4.22 -39.28 -7.13
C VAL A 522 3.02 -38.36 -7.28
N ALA A 523 1.83 -38.90 -7.07
CA ALA A 523 0.59 -38.17 -7.18
C ALA A 523 0.48 -37.06 -6.11
N LEU A 524 -0.18 -35.97 -6.46
CA LEU A 524 -0.35 -34.82 -5.54
C LEU A 524 -1.12 -35.25 -4.27
N GLU A 525 -2.01 -36.21 -4.38
CA GLU A 525 -2.82 -36.79 -3.31
C GLU A 525 -1.95 -37.34 -2.16
N TRP A 526 -0.76 -37.86 -2.45
CA TRP A 526 0.20 -38.29 -1.45
C TRP A 526 0.63 -37.14 -0.52
N PHE A 527 1.03 -36.01 -1.10
CA PHE A 527 1.46 -34.87 -0.33
C PHE A 527 0.27 -34.19 0.38
N ASN A 528 -0.88 -34.09 -0.27
CA ASN A 528 -2.09 -33.56 0.34
C ASN A 528 -2.50 -34.40 1.57
N MET A 529 -2.41 -35.73 1.47
CA MET A 529 -2.67 -36.62 2.58
C MET A 529 -1.72 -36.37 3.75
N LEU A 530 -0.41 -36.28 3.49
CA LEU A 530 0.59 -35.99 4.52
C LEU A 530 0.25 -34.67 5.25
N TYR A 531 -0.08 -33.61 4.52
CA TYR A 531 -0.39 -32.33 5.13
C TYR A 531 -1.71 -32.34 5.90
N GLN A 532 -2.77 -32.91 5.35
CA GLN A 532 -4.09 -32.95 6.00
C GLN A 532 -4.09 -33.85 7.23
N VAL A 533 -3.42 -34.98 7.19
CA VAL A 533 -3.42 -35.96 8.28
C VAL A 533 -2.42 -35.58 9.37
N LEU A 534 -1.21 -35.15 8.99
CA LEU A 534 -0.12 -34.90 9.96
C LEU A 534 -0.11 -33.46 10.46
N LEU A 535 -0.42 -32.48 9.60
CA LEU A 535 -0.31 -31.06 9.93
C LEU A 535 -1.67 -30.34 10.08
N GLY A 536 -2.78 -30.99 9.68
CA GLY A 536 -4.11 -30.40 9.69
C GLY A 536 -4.27 -29.24 8.70
N GLN A 537 -3.52 -29.26 7.59
CA GLN A 537 -3.47 -28.23 6.55
C GLN A 537 -3.61 -28.86 5.16
N GLU A 538 -4.08 -28.09 4.18
CA GLU A 538 -4.20 -28.57 2.79
C GLU A 538 -2.87 -28.59 2.04
N LYS A 539 -1.94 -27.73 2.42
CA LYS A 539 -0.63 -27.54 1.77
C LYS A 539 0.46 -27.39 2.82
N GLY A 540 1.69 -27.69 2.44
CA GLY A 540 2.87 -27.52 3.29
C GLY A 540 4.17 -27.41 2.50
N PRO A 541 5.32 -27.19 3.16
CA PRO A 541 6.63 -27.12 2.53
C PRO A 541 7.09 -28.49 2.04
N ARG A 542 8.23 -28.52 1.33
CA ARG A 542 8.91 -29.78 0.98
C ARG A 542 9.10 -30.64 2.24
N PHE A 543 8.50 -31.84 2.27
CA PHE A 543 8.36 -32.63 3.48
C PHE A 543 9.73 -33.03 4.09
N GLY A 544 10.71 -33.39 3.25
CA GLY A 544 12.07 -33.69 3.71
C GLY A 544 12.74 -32.51 4.42
N SER A 545 12.58 -31.30 3.91
CA SER A 545 13.11 -30.09 4.57
C SER A 545 12.42 -29.81 5.90
N PHE A 546 11.12 -30.04 5.96
CA PHE A 546 10.35 -29.93 7.21
C PHE A 546 10.85 -30.94 8.25
N VAL A 547 10.99 -32.22 7.89
CA VAL A 547 11.45 -33.26 8.80
C VAL A 547 12.86 -32.99 9.32
N ALA A 548 13.77 -32.50 8.46
CA ALA A 548 15.11 -32.12 8.87
C ALA A 548 15.12 -31.02 9.94
N LEU A 549 14.20 -30.06 9.82
CA LEU A 549 14.05 -28.97 10.80
C LEU A 549 13.31 -29.41 12.07
N TYR A 550 12.18 -30.10 11.93
CA TYR A 550 11.34 -30.57 13.04
C TYR A 550 11.99 -31.70 13.85
N GLY A 551 12.81 -32.48 13.17
CA GLY A 551 13.52 -33.64 13.72
C GLY A 551 12.80 -34.96 13.43
N LEU A 552 13.63 -35.97 13.05
CA LEU A 552 13.11 -37.28 12.67
C LEU A 552 12.31 -37.95 13.79
N LYS A 553 12.80 -37.89 15.03
CA LYS A 553 12.09 -38.44 16.21
C LYS A 553 10.70 -37.81 16.38
N ASN A 554 10.60 -36.48 16.36
CA ASN A 554 9.33 -35.78 16.50
C ASN A 554 8.36 -36.12 15.35
N THR A 555 8.91 -36.34 14.14
CA THR A 555 8.10 -36.72 12.98
C THR A 555 7.55 -38.14 13.12
N LEU A 556 8.33 -39.08 13.63
CA LEU A 556 7.86 -40.44 13.91
C LEU A 556 6.76 -40.43 14.98
N GLU A 557 6.95 -39.68 16.07
CA GLU A 557 5.92 -39.49 17.10
C GLU A 557 4.63 -38.86 16.54
N MET A 558 4.74 -37.91 15.62
CA MET A 558 3.61 -37.27 14.93
C MET A 558 2.85 -38.28 14.04
N ILE A 559 3.58 -39.14 13.29
CA ILE A 559 2.97 -40.21 12.48
C ILE A 559 2.31 -41.25 13.38
N ASP A 560 2.96 -41.68 14.45
CA ASP A 560 2.40 -42.61 15.42
C ASP A 560 1.12 -42.06 16.05
N GLY A 561 1.08 -40.77 16.41
CA GLY A 561 -0.10 -40.08 16.89
C GLY A 561 -1.23 -40.01 15.85
N ALA A 562 -0.90 -39.83 14.56
CA ALA A 562 -1.91 -39.86 13.50
C ALA A 562 -2.50 -41.26 13.26
N LEU A 563 -1.65 -42.29 13.34
CA LEU A 563 -2.05 -43.70 13.24
C LEU A 563 -2.90 -44.15 14.44
N ALA A 564 -2.65 -43.60 15.64
CA ALA A 564 -3.40 -43.88 16.85
C ALA A 564 -4.79 -43.21 16.94
N ARG A 565 -5.05 -42.19 16.10
CA ARG A 565 -6.40 -41.60 15.99
C ARG A 565 -7.36 -42.65 15.44
N SER A 566 -7.89 -43.47 16.35
CA SER A 566 -8.80 -44.53 16.02
C SER A 566 -10.10 -44.04 15.40
N ALA A 567 -10.76 -44.94 14.70
CA ALA A 567 -11.98 -44.76 13.95
C ALA A 567 -13.13 -44.11 14.75
#